data_a204363ba570245d5fca4f3df5995f94
#
_entry.id   a204363ba570245d5fca4f3df5995f94
#
_cell.length_a   1.000
_cell.length_b   1.000
_cell.length_c   1.000
_cell.angle_alpha   90.00
_cell.angle_beta   90.00
_cell.angle_gamma   90.00
#
_symmetry.space_group_name_H-M   'P 1'
#
loop_
_entity.id
_entity.type
_entity.pdbx_description
1 polymer ?
#
loop_
_entity_poly.entity_id
_entity_poly.type
_entity_poly.pdbx_seq_one_letter_code
_entity_poly.pdbx_strand_id
1 'polypeptide(L)'
;GNYHPVTARIYTDLSFFTADPRLSRDAAQVMNYITGYVQPTRLEKLGMAPLAMRDKLYALIDEEIAHAHAGRPAAIWVKLNSLVDTGIIEKLYAASRAGVMI
;
A
#
# COMPACT_ATOMS: atom_id res chain seq x y z
N GLY A 1 -10.06 -4.01 10.16
CA GLY A 1 -11.41 -3.46 10.37
C GLY A 1 -11.47 -2.48 11.52
N ASN A 2 -12.50 -1.68 11.56
CA ASN A 2 -12.77 -0.74 12.65
C ASN A 2 -13.86 -1.30 13.56
N TYR A 3 -13.50 -1.61 14.79
CA TYR A 3 -14.41 -2.21 15.79
C TYR A 3 -14.86 -1.23 16.86
N HIS A 4 -14.43 0.03 16.78
CA HIS A 4 -14.84 1.05 17.73
C HIS A 4 -16.27 1.54 17.41
N PRO A 5 -17.23 1.50 18.38
CA PRO A 5 -18.65 1.70 18.09
C PRO A 5 -19.01 3.09 17.55
N VAL A 6 -18.22 4.13 17.87
CA VAL A 6 -18.44 5.49 17.36
C VAL A 6 -17.82 5.65 15.98
N THR A 7 -16.55 5.30 15.80
CA THR A 7 -15.86 5.48 14.51
C THR A 7 -16.37 4.53 13.44
N ALA A 8 -16.86 3.34 13.79
CA ALA A 8 -17.47 2.40 12.86
C ALA A 8 -18.78 2.92 12.23
N ARG A 9 -19.42 3.91 12.81
CA ARG A 9 -20.59 4.59 12.23
C ARG A 9 -20.20 5.66 11.21
N ILE A 10 -19.00 6.21 11.32
CA ILE A 10 -18.50 7.31 10.48
C ILE A 10 -17.77 6.76 9.27
N TYR A 11 -16.95 5.73 9.47
CA TYR A 11 -16.09 5.15 8.45
C TYR A 11 -16.59 3.77 8.02
N THR A 12 -16.93 3.62 6.75
CA THR A 12 -17.21 2.32 6.16
C THR A 12 -15.91 1.58 5.91
N ASP A 13 -15.78 0.39 6.49
CA ASP A 13 -14.56 -0.38 6.60
C ASP A 13 -14.80 -1.84 6.25
N LEU A 14 -13.79 -2.51 5.72
CA LEU A 14 -13.83 -3.94 5.46
C LEU A 14 -12.86 -4.66 6.38
N SER A 15 -13.31 -5.78 6.95
CA SER A 15 -12.42 -6.68 7.69
C SER A 15 -11.75 -7.65 6.73
N PHE A 16 -10.47 -7.84 6.90
CA PHE A 16 -9.67 -8.76 6.11
C PHE A 16 -9.08 -9.84 7.02
N PHE A 17 -9.35 -11.09 6.68
CA PHE A 17 -8.82 -12.25 7.39
C PHE A 17 -7.86 -13.00 6.46
N THR A 18 -6.67 -13.30 6.93
CA THR A 18 -5.66 -13.99 6.13
C THR A 18 -4.80 -14.92 6.96
N ALA A 19 -4.37 -16.02 6.35
CA ALA A 19 -3.36 -16.94 6.87
C ALA A 19 -2.06 -16.88 6.04
N ASP A 20 -1.92 -15.91 5.11
CA ASP A 20 -0.69 -15.74 4.34
C ASP A 20 0.48 -15.45 5.30
N PRO A 21 1.51 -16.32 5.32
CA PRO A 21 2.62 -16.17 6.28
C PRO A 21 3.44 -14.90 6.06
N ARG A 22 3.44 -14.33 4.87
CA ARG A 22 4.15 -13.06 4.57
C ARG A 22 3.42 -11.88 5.19
N LEU A 23 2.09 -11.81 5.01
CA LEU A 23 1.25 -10.79 5.63
C LEU A 23 1.25 -10.90 7.16
N SER A 24 1.19 -12.13 7.68
CA SER A 24 1.19 -12.38 9.13
C SER A 24 2.52 -11.96 9.79
N ARG A 25 3.66 -12.26 9.15
CA ARG A 25 4.97 -11.79 9.62
C ARG A 25 5.09 -10.28 9.59
N ASP A 26 4.67 -9.65 8.50
CA ASP A 26 4.69 -8.19 8.38
C ASP A 26 3.82 -7.54 9.45
N ALA A 27 2.61 -8.05 9.67
CA ALA A 27 1.71 -7.56 10.71
C ALA A 27 2.34 -7.68 12.12
N ALA A 28 3.01 -8.80 12.42
CA ALA A 28 3.72 -8.98 13.68
C ALA A 28 4.85 -7.95 13.86
N GLN A 29 5.63 -7.68 12.81
CA GLN A 29 6.68 -6.64 12.84
C GLN A 29 6.09 -5.23 13.07
N VAL A 30 4.98 -4.90 12.41
CA VAL A 30 4.28 -3.62 12.61
C VAL A 30 3.77 -3.51 14.05
N MET A 31 3.17 -4.57 14.60
CA MET A 31 2.72 -4.59 16.00
C MET A 31 3.88 -4.43 16.98
N ASN A 32 5.00 -5.10 16.76
CA ASN A 32 6.19 -4.96 17.57
C ASN A 32 6.75 -3.52 17.53
N TYR A 33 6.69 -2.87 16.39
CA TYR A 33 7.08 -1.46 16.27
C TYR A 33 6.14 -0.55 17.07
N ILE A 34 4.83 -0.74 16.95
CA ILE A 34 3.83 0.10 17.64
C ILE A 34 3.93 -0.07 19.17
N THR A 35 4.14 -1.29 19.64
CA THR A 35 4.13 -1.60 21.08
C THR A 35 5.50 -1.52 21.73
N GLY A 36 6.58 -1.82 21.03
CA GLY A 36 7.93 -1.93 21.57
C GLY A 36 8.98 -1.03 20.92
N TYR A 37 8.60 -0.19 19.96
CA TYR A 37 9.50 0.67 19.18
C TYR A 37 10.63 -0.08 18.47
N VAL A 38 10.45 -1.35 18.18
CA VAL A 38 11.41 -2.16 17.41
C VAL A 38 11.18 -1.89 15.94
N GLN A 39 12.15 -1.25 15.27
CA GLN A 39 12.03 -0.98 13.84
C GLN A 39 11.96 -2.29 13.03
N PRO A 40 10.99 -2.43 12.11
CA PRO A 40 10.92 -3.57 11.23
C PRO A 40 12.13 -3.57 10.28
N THR A 41 12.73 -4.74 10.08
CA THR A 41 13.91 -4.88 9.22
C THR A 41 13.53 -4.71 7.75
N ARG A 42 12.49 -5.39 7.31
CA ARG A 42 11.94 -5.29 5.96
C ARG A 42 10.55 -5.91 5.93
N LEU A 43 9.57 -5.15 5.43
CA LEU A 43 8.22 -5.66 5.18
C LEU A 43 8.12 -6.17 3.74
N GLU A 44 7.58 -7.38 3.56
CA GLU A 44 7.40 -7.99 2.24
C GLU A 44 6.18 -7.44 1.51
N LYS A 45 5.04 -7.46 2.17
CA LYS A 45 3.73 -7.11 1.61
C LYS A 45 3.19 -5.76 2.09
N LEU A 46 3.34 -5.48 3.39
CA LEU A 46 2.86 -4.24 3.97
C LEU A 46 3.82 -3.07 3.71
N GLY A 47 3.26 -1.87 3.63
CA GLY A 47 4.01 -0.62 3.67
C GLY A 47 3.64 0.15 4.93
N MET A 48 4.60 0.65 5.67
CA MET A 48 4.39 1.39 6.90
C MET A 48 4.79 2.84 6.75
N ALA A 49 3.85 3.75 6.97
CA ALA A 49 4.13 5.17 7.03
C ALA A 49 4.63 5.55 8.46
N PRO A 50 5.54 6.53 8.56
CA PRO A 50 6.19 7.28 7.48
C PRO A 50 7.46 6.62 6.91
N LEU A 51 7.87 5.44 7.41
CA LEU A 51 9.23 4.90 7.22
C LEU A 51 9.58 4.58 5.76
N ALA A 52 8.82 3.70 5.12
CA ALA A 52 9.19 3.20 3.79
C ALA A 52 8.00 3.11 2.82
N MET A 53 6.82 3.60 3.22
CA MET A 53 5.60 3.44 2.42
C MET A 53 5.70 4.13 1.05
N ARG A 54 6.23 5.36 1.02
CA ARG A 54 6.33 6.14 -0.21
C ARG A 54 7.26 5.48 -1.22
N ASP A 55 8.45 5.07 -0.79
CA ASP A 55 9.43 4.42 -1.67
C ASP A 55 8.90 3.09 -2.20
N LYS A 56 8.18 2.34 -1.36
CA LYS A 56 7.53 1.10 -1.77
C LYS A 56 6.45 1.35 -2.83
N LEU A 57 5.62 2.39 -2.66
CA LEU A 57 4.60 2.75 -3.65
C LEU A 57 5.25 3.17 -4.97
N TYR A 58 6.32 3.96 -4.93
CA TYR A 58 7.07 4.35 -6.12
C TYR A 58 7.61 3.12 -6.87
N ALA A 59 8.24 2.19 -6.16
CA ALA A 59 8.77 0.98 -6.75
C ALA A 59 7.68 0.12 -7.43
N LEU A 60 6.52 -0.05 -6.77
CA LEU A 60 5.40 -0.80 -7.32
C LEU A 60 4.79 -0.12 -8.56
N ILE A 61 4.67 1.21 -8.57
CA ILE A 61 4.18 1.96 -9.74
C ILE A 61 5.19 1.84 -10.90
N ASP A 62 6.50 1.94 -10.61
CA ASP A 62 7.54 1.77 -11.63
C ASP A 62 7.56 0.36 -12.23
N GLU A 63 7.28 -0.67 -11.42
CA GLU A 63 7.15 -2.03 -11.90
C GLU A 63 5.98 -2.17 -12.89
N GLU A 64 4.82 -1.59 -12.60
CA GLU A 64 3.68 -1.59 -13.52
C GLU A 64 3.96 -0.78 -14.80
N ILE A 65 4.67 0.34 -14.72
CA ILE A 65 5.14 1.09 -15.89
C ILE A 65 6.06 0.22 -16.77
N ALA A 66 6.99 -0.51 -16.16
CA ALA A 66 7.88 -1.41 -16.89
C ALA A 66 7.11 -2.58 -17.55
N HIS A 67 6.06 -3.09 -16.88
CA HIS A 67 5.17 -4.09 -17.47
C HIS A 67 4.47 -3.54 -18.71
N ALA A 68 3.89 -2.35 -18.63
CA ALA A 68 3.21 -1.70 -19.77
C ALA A 68 4.17 -1.48 -20.95
N HIS A 69 5.37 -0.96 -20.70
CA HIS A 69 6.38 -0.78 -21.76
C HIS A 69 6.84 -2.09 -22.39
N ALA A 70 6.78 -3.21 -21.65
CA ALA A 70 7.11 -4.54 -22.16
C ALA A 70 5.92 -5.23 -22.86
N GLY A 71 4.78 -4.54 -23.03
CA GLY A 71 3.57 -5.09 -23.64
C GLY A 71 2.86 -6.14 -22.77
N ARG A 72 3.17 -6.18 -21.46
CA ARG A 72 2.49 -7.05 -20.50
C ARG A 72 1.27 -6.35 -19.89
N PRO A 73 0.26 -7.12 -19.42
CA PRO A 73 -0.82 -6.53 -18.65
C PRO A 73 -0.28 -5.75 -17.45
N ALA A 74 -0.75 -4.50 -17.28
CA ALA A 74 -0.34 -3.61 -16.21
C ALA A 74 -1.55 -2.88 -15.65
N ALA A 75 -1.74 -2.95 -14.33
CA ALA A 75 -2.88 -2.32 -13.67
C ALA A 75 -2.56 -1.92 -12.23
N ILE A 76 -3.10 -0.78 -11.82
CA ILE A 76 -2.99 -0.27 -10.46
C ILE A 76 -4.40 -0.13 -9.88
N TRP A 77 -4.67 -0.84 -8.79
CA TRP A 77 -5.92 -0.75 -8.06
C TRP A 77 -5.65 -0.14 -6.70
N VAL A 78 -6.28 1.00 -6.42
CA VAL A 78 -6.10 1.70 -5.15
C VAL A 78 -7.44 2.01 -4.49
N LYS A 79 -7.48 1.86 -3.16
CA LYS A 79 -8.56 2.33 -2.30
C LYS A 79 -7.95 3.12 -1.15
N LEU A 80 -8.30 4.39 -1.05
CA LEU A 80 -7.76 5.32 -0.04
C LEU A 80 -8.80 6.38 0.32
N ASN A 81 -8.59 7.08 1.43
CA ASN A 81 -9.48 8.17 1.85
C ASN A 81 -9.25 9.44 1.04
N SER A 82 -7.99 9.76 0.75
CA SER A 82 -7.61 10.93 -0.04
C SER A 82 -6.26 10.71 -0.70
N LEU A 83 -6.09 11.31 -1.87
CA LEU A 83 -4.83 11.29 -2.61
C LEU A 83 -4.30 12.73 -2.66
N VAL A 84 -3.33 13.04 -1.82
CA VAL A 84 -2.81 14.41 -1.65
C VAL A 84 -1.30 14.53 -1.86
N ASP A 85 -0.55 13.43 -1.86
CA ASP A 85 0.89 13.44 -2.13
C ASP A 85 1.13 13.74 -3.61
N THR A 86 1.70 14.91 -3.89
CA THR A 86 1.94 15.38 -5.27
C THR A 86 2.83 14.44 -6.06
N GLY A 87 3.86 13.86 -5.42
CA GLY A 87 4.76 12.93 -6.09
C GLY A 87 4.07 11.61 -6.48
N ILE A 88 3.18 11.09 -5.63
CA ILE A 88 2.38 9.91 -5.99
C ILE A 88 1.41 10.25 -7.13
N ILE A 89 0.76 11.43 -7.08
CA ILE A 89 -0.14 11.90 -8.15
C ILE A 89 0.61 11.96 -9.50
N GLU A 90 1.76 12.59 -9.53
CA GLU A 90 2.59 12.70 -10.73
C GLU A 90 3.02 11.31 -11.25
N LYS A 91 3.36 10.40 -10.35
CA LYS A 91 3.73 9.03 -10.67
C LYS A 91 2.58 8.25 -11.30
N LEU A 92 1.36 8.41 -10.79
CA LEU A 92 0.15 7.81 -11.35
C LEU A 92 -0.17 8.38 -12.74
N TYR A 93 -0.01 9.69 -12.95
CA TYR A 93 -0.12 10.27 -14.30
C TYR A 93 0.93 9.70 -15.26
N ALA A 94 2.16 9.50 -14.81
CA ALA A 94 3.20 8.86 -15.62
C ALA A 94 2.83 7.42 -15.97
N ALA A 95 2.30 6.64 -15.01
CA ALA A 95 1.82 5.28 -15.24
C ALA A 95 0.66 5.25 -16.25
N SER A 96 -0.32 6.14 -16.11
CA SER A 96 -1.42 6.25 -17.07
C SER A 96 -0.92 6.56 -18.49
N ARG A 97 0.02 7.50 -18.64
CA ARG A 97 0.63 7.80 -19.95
C ARG A 97 1.44 6.63 -20.53
N ALA A 98 1.98 5.77 -19.70
CA ALA A 98 2.68 4.55 -20.13
C ALA A 98 1.72 3.41 -20.53
N GLY A 99 0.42 3.57 -20.34
CA GLY A 99 -0.59 2.57 -20.68
C GLY A 99 -0.99 1.64 -19.53
N VAL A 100 -0.63 1.98 -18.29
CA VAL A 100 -1.12 1.26 -17.10
C VAL A 100 -2.58 1.61 -16.87
N MET A 101 -3.41 0.61 -16.65
CA MET A 101 -4.82 0.79 -16.26
C MET A 101 -4.88 1.18 -14.78
N ILE A 102 -5.49 2.32 -14.47
CA ILE A 102 -5.62 2.82 -13.10
C ILE A 102 -7.09 3.00 -12.74
#